data_57244ef196e7dc922b8129bfa3a644a6
#
_entry.id   57244ef196e7dc922b8129bfa3a644a6
#
_cell.length_a   1.000
_cell.length_b   1.000
_cell.length_c   1.000
_cell.angle_alpha   90.00
_cell.angle_beta   90.00
_cell.angle_gamma   90.00
#
_symmetry.space_group_name_H-M   'P 1'
#
loop_
_entity.id
_entity.type
_entity.pdbx_description
1 polymer ?
#
loop_
_entity_poly.entity_id
_entity_poly.type
_entity_poly.pdbx_seq_one_letter_code
_entity_poly.pdbx_strand_id
1 'polypeptide(L)'
;MFSLIALLWLVASVPLFAQALSGQKTFVSASEAVQALVTAARSGDPAELEPLLGSQAKELIASGDLGQEKQVLADFVKAYAQKHSLSVEAQGIEYLQVGPGNWPFPFPIVRDGKMWYFDVDRGNEEIAYRRVGRNELGAIAVCEGYVQSQIEYASKGHDGNPSGIYATRFHSDPGEQDGLYWVTSEGKPASPMGVLVADAAPEPQQPGTSTVPYFGYIYRILTAQGPEADGGERSYIVNGKLTGGFALVAYPAHYGSSGIMTFIVNQDGVIYQQDLGDNTADLASKITAYNPDSSWNAAQD
;
A
#
# COMPACT_ATOMS: atom_id res chain seq x y z
N MET A 1 13.52 -61.27 18.51
CA MET A 1 13.56 -60.12 19.42
C MET A 1 14.59 -59.16 18.89
N PHE A 2 14.20 -58.21 18.02
CA PHE A 2 15.07 -57.19 17.50
C PHE A 2 14.50 -55.86 17.94
N SER A 3 15.21 -55.18 18.84
CA SER A 3 14.88 -53.81 19.31
C SER A 3 15.35 -52.82 18.24
N LEU A 4 14.42 -52.12 17.61
CA LEU A 4 14.70 -50.90 16.82
C LEU A 4 14.86 -49.72 17.78
N ILE A 5 16.08 -49.21 17.88
CA ILE A 5 16.36 -47.92 18.54
C ILE A 5 16.12 -46.83 17.49
N ALA A 6 14.99 -46.10 17.62
CA ALA A 6 14.71 -44.91 16.84
C ALA A 6 15.53 -43.73 17.39
N LEU A 7 16.56 -43.34 16.63
CA LEU A 7 17.35 -42.13 16.93
C LEU A 7 16.52 -40.89 16.50
N LEU A 8 15.91 -40.21 17.46
CA LEU A 8 15.29 -38.91 17.24
C LEU A 8 16.43 -37.87 17.02
N TRP A 9 16.58 -37.42 15.77
CA TRP A 9 17.36 -36.23 15.49
C TRP A 9 16.58 -34.99 15.93
N LEU A 10 16.93 -34.41 17.08
CA LEU A 10 16.53 -33.07 17.45
C LEU A 10 17.26 -32.10 16.52
N VAL A 11 16.60 -31.62 15.48
CA VAL A 11 17.09 -30.47 14.71
C VAL A 11 16.88 -29.27 15.59
N ALA A 12 17.90 -28.86 16.34
CA ALA A 12 17.95 -27.59 16.99
C ALA A 12 17.98 -26.53 15.87
N SER A 13 16.86 -25.85 15.66
CA SER A 13 16.83 -24.63 14.86
C SER A 13 17.68 -23.58 15.56
N VAL A 14 18.94 -23.47 15.16
CA VAL A 14 19.80 -22.36 15.55
C VAL A 14 19.17 -21.13 14.91
N PRO A 15 18.75 -20.11 15.66
CA PRO A 15 18.31 -18.87 15.06
C PRO A 15 19.49 -18.34 14.23
N LEU A 16 19.26 -18.13 12.94
CA LEU A 16 20.23 -17.48 12.05
C LEU A 16 20.32 -16.04 12.56
N PHE A 17 21.33 -15.75 13.39
CA PHE A 17 21.62 -14.38 13.78
C PHE A 17 22.11 -13.67 12.53
N ALA A 18 21.45 -12.59 12.13
CA ALA A 18 21.97 -11.70 11.12
C ALA A 18 23.39 -11.29 11.54
N GLN A 19 24.30 -11.27 10.59
CA GLN A 19 25.64 -10.71 10.79
C GLN A 19 25.64 -9.25 10.33
N ALA A 20 26.37 -8.39 11.04
CA ALA A 20 26.57 -7.03 10.59
C ALA A 20 27.16 -7.05 9.16
N LEU A 21 26.60 -6.19 8.29
CA LEU A 21 27.09 -6.06 6.93
C LEU A 21 28.56 -5.62 6.93
N SER A 22 29.34 -6.01 5.92
CA SER A 22 30.74 -5.59 5.78
C SER A 22 30.82 -4.05 5.75
N GLY A 23 31.51 -3.46 6.73
CA GLY A 23 31.65 -2.01 6.86
C GLY A 23 30.52 -1.32 7.67
N GLN A 24 29.52 -2.06 8.13
CA GLN A 24 28.47 -1.49 8.98
C GLN A 24 29.03 -1.14 10.37
N LYS A 25 28.56 -0.03 10.92
CA LYS A 25 28.94 0.43 12.26
C LYS A 25 28.34 -0.48 13.34
N THR A 26 29.17 -0.87 14.31
CA THR A 26 28.75 -1.63 15.49
C THR A 26 28.98 -0.84 16.78
N PHE A 27 28.25 -1.17 17.85
CA PHE A 27 28.18 -0.40 19.09
C PHE A 27 28.31 -1.30 20.30
N VAL A 28 28.69 -0.74 21.44
CA VAL A 28 28.80 -1.52 22.70
C VAL A 28 27.43 -1.70 23.38
N SER A 29 26.41 -0.92 22.97
CA SER A 29 25.04 -1.01 23.47
C SER A 29 24.02 -0.56 22.44
N ALA A 30 22.75 -1.03 22.58
CA ALA A 30 21.65 -0.55 21.77
C ALA A 30 21.43 0.98 21.93
N SER A 31 21.62 1.49 23.14
CA SER A 31 21.53 2.94 23.41
C SER A 31 22.55 3.76 22.63
N GLU A 32 23.78 3.27 22.48
CA GLU A 32 24.81 3.94 21.68
C GLU A 32 24.46 3.90 20.18
N ALA A 33 23.90 2.80 19.69
CA ALA A 33 23.40 2.71 18.32
C ALA A 33 22.31 3.76 18.07
N VAL A 34 21.36 3.91 19.00
CA VAL A 34 20.30 4.95 18.92
C VAL A 34 20.88 6.35 18.90
N GLN A 35 21.88 6.64 19.73
CA GLN A 35 22.54 7.96 19.75
C GLN A 35 23.24 8.26 18.42
N ALA A 36 23.88 7.26 17.81
CA ALA A 36 24.49 7.40 16.50
C ALA A 36 23.44 7.68 15.41
N LEU A 37 22.32 6.96 15.42
CA LEU A 37 21.20 7.17 14.49
C LEU A 37 20.63 8.60 14.61
N VAL A 38 20.36 9.06 15.82
CA VAL A 38 19.82 10.40 16.06
C VAL A 38 20.83 11.48 15.67
N THR A 39 22.13 11.24 15.87
CA THR A 39 23.19 12.17 15.45
C THR A 39 23.24 12.28 13.93
N ALA A 40 23.18 11.14 13.23
CA ALA A 40 23.12 11.11 11.76
C ALA A 40 21.86 11.81 11.23
N ALA A 41 20.68 11.54 11.83
CA ALA A 41 19.45 12.20 11.42
C ALA A 41 19.47 13.73 11.64
N ARG A 42 20.14 14.21 12.70
CA ARG A 42 20.28 15.65 12.99
C ARG A 42 21.17 16.39 12.00
N SER A 43 22.07 15.70 11.29
CA SER A 43 22.86 16.34 10.23
C SER A 43 22.01 16.81 9.06
N GLY A 44 20.84 16.17 8.87
CA GLY A 44 19.96 16.39 7.70
C GLY A 44 20.56 15.85 6.41
N ASP A 45 21.64 15.05 6.48
CA ASP A 45 22.25 14.38 5.34
C ASP A 45 21.92 12.89 5.36
N PRO A 46 21.13 12.38 4.39
CA PRO A 46 20.82 10.96 4.28
C PRO A 46 22.04 10.04 4.18
N ALA A 47 23.16 10.54 3.67
CA ALA A 47 24.38 9.75 3.54
C ALA A 47 24.97 9.32 4.89
N GLU A 48 24.73 10.09 5.95
CA GLU A 48 25.19 9.78 7.32
C GLU A 48 24.48 8.55 7.92
N LEU A 49 23.36 8.13 7.33
CA LEU A 49 22.65 6.91 7.75
C LEU A 49 23.21 5.65 7.12
N GLU A 50 23.90 5.75 5.99
CA GLU A 50 24.40 4.59 5.24
C GLU A 50 25.35 3.69 6.07
N PRO A 51 26.26 4.22 6.88
CA PRO A 51 27.11 3.37 7.74
C PRO A 51 26.35 2.63 8.84
N LEU A 52 25.12 3.06 9.17
CA LEU A 52 24.28 2.48 10.20
C LEU A 52 23.28 1.47 9.64
N LEU A 53 22.60 1.85 8.55
CA LEU A 53 21.43 1.18 7.99
C LEU A 53 21.67 0.59 6.59
N GLY A 54 22.93 0.61 6.11
CA GLY A 54 23.28 0.14 4.77
C GLY A 54 22.88 1.12 3.66
N SER A 55 23.26 0.82 2.41
CA SER A 55 22.97 1.68 1.25
C SER A 55 21.49 1.85 0.95
N GLN A 56 20.66 0.90 1.38
CA GLN A 56 19.22 0.93 1.22
C GLN A 56 18.52 1.90 2.20
N ALA A 57 19.23 2.43 3.20
CA ALA A 57 18.70 3.48 4.08
C ALA A 57 18.15 4.69 3.32
N LYS A 58 18.66 4.95 2.13
CA LYS A 58 18.14 6.00 1.24
C LYS A 58 16.70 5.75 0.82
N GLU A 59 16.28 4.50 0.64
CA GLU A 59 14.90 4.17 0.26
C GLU A 59 13.87 4.51 1.35
N LEU A 60 14.30 4.57 2.62
CA LEU A 60 13.46 4.99 3.75
C LEU A 60 12.97 6.43 3.64
N ILE A 61 13.80 7.28 3.08
CA ILE A 61 13.62 8.73 3.05
C ILE A 61 13.61 9.27 1.63
N ALA A 62 14.02 8.45 0.64
CA ALA A 62 14.10 8.86 -0.75
C ALA A 62 12.69 9.18 -1.29
N SER A 63 12.44 10.46 -1.48
CA SER A 63 11.30 10.99 -2.22
C SER A 63 11.70 11.53 -3.58
N GLY A 64 13.01 11.59 -3.87
CA GLY A 64 13.58 12.31 -5.01
C GLY A 64 13.60 13.83 -4.83
N ASP A 65 13.14 14.34 -3.68
CA ASP A 65 13.18 15.73 -3.28
C ASP A 65 13.99 15.89 -1.99
N LEU A 66 15.16 16.51 -2.10
CA LEU A 66 16.07 16.75 -0.97
C LEU A 66 15.41 17.58 0.17
N GLY A 67 14.41 18.41 -0.16
CA GLY A 67 13.67 19.16 0.84
C GLY A 67 12.78 18.25 1.68
N GLN A 68 12.06 17.34 1.05
CA GLN A 68 11.23 16.34 1.74
C GLN A 68 12.07 15.37 2.55
N GLU A 69 13.20 14.92 2.01
CA GLU A 69 14.13 14.01 2.71
C GLU A 69 14.64 14.64 4.01
N LYS A 70 15.05 15.90 3.98
CA LYS A 70 15.45 16.65 5.18
C LYS A 70 14.30 16.81 6.17
N GLN A 71 13.08 17.02 5.68
CA GLN A 71 11.90 17.13 6.53
C GLN A 71 11.60 15.81 7.27
N VAL A 72 11.69 14.68 6.60
CA VAL A 72 11.52 13.35 7.22
C VAL A 72 12.52 13.14 8.37
N LEU A 73 13.80 13.50 8.17
CA LEU A 73 14.81 13.42 9.20
C LEU A 73 14.51 14.37 10.37
N ALA A 74 14.09 15.60 10.07
CA ALA A 74 13.72 16.60 11.09
C ALA A 74 12.51 16.14 11.92
N ASP A 75 11.50 15.55 11.28
CA ASP A 75 10.31 15.02 11.95
C ASP A 75 10.64 13.80 12.84
N PHE A 76 11.53 12.92 12.39
CA PHE A 76 12.05 11.84 13.22
C PHE A 76 12.78 12.39 14.48
N VAL A 77 13.69 13.36 14.32
CA VAL A 77 14.41 13.99 15.43
C VAL A 77 13.44 14.66 16.40
N LYS A 78 12.41 15.34 15.89
CA LYS A 78 11.36 15.96 16.69
C LYS A 78 10.56 14.92 17.47
N ALA A 79 10.14 13.84 16.83
CA ALA A 79 9.40 12.75 17.49
C ALA A 79 10.27 12.08 18.58
N TYR A 80 11.54 11.82 18.30
CA TYR A 80 12.50 11.30 19.26
C TYR A 80 12.65 12.23 20.49
N ALA A 81 12.77 13.53 20.27
CA ALA A 81 12.89 14.50 21.35
C ALA A 81 11.63 14.59 22.23
N GLN A 82 10.44 14.38 21.66
CA GLN A 82 9.18 14.37 22.40
C GLN A 82 9.10 13.16 23.34
N LYS A 83 9.39 11.98 22.80
CA LYS A 83 9.39 10.72 23.57
C LYS A 83 10.19 9.68 22.82
N HIS A 84 10.99 8.91 23.52
CA HIS A 84 11.65 7.72 22.99
C HIS A 84 11.86 6.68 24.06
N SER A 85 11.94 5.42 23.67
CA SER A 85 12.27 4.30 24.54
C SER A 85 12.85 3.15 23.71
N LEU A 86 13.61 2.27 24.38
CA LEU A 86 13.98 0.97 23.84
C LEU A 86 13.02 -0.06 24.43
N SER A 87 12.44 -0.89 23.56
CA SER A 87 11.62 -2.05 23.94
C SER A 87 12.37 -3.33 23.60
N VAL A 88 12.46 -4.25 24.53
CA VAL A 88 13.07 -5.56 24.35
C VAL A 88 12.01 -6.50 23.78
N GLU A 89 12.24 -7.05 22.58
CA GLU A 89 11.39 -8.08 21.98
C GLU A 89 11.84 -9.47 22.44
N ALA A 90 13.16 -9.71 22.38
CA ALA A 90 13.78 -10.95 22.82
C ALA A 90 15.19 -10.66 23.34
N GLN A 91 15.84 -11.68 23.93
CA GLN A 91 17.21 -11.51 24.40
C GLN A 91 18.14 -11.12 23.22
N GLY A 92 18.67 -9.89 23.27
CA GLY A 92 19.57 -9.34 22.25
C GLY A 92 18.85 -8.76 21.03
N ILE A 93 17.56 -8.45 21.11
CA ILE A 93 16.78 -7.75 20.08
C ILE A 93 15.98 -6.63 20.75
N GLU A 94 16.28 -5.41 20.37
CA GLU A 94 15.63 -4.21 20.90
C GLU A 94 15.12 -3.33 19.76
N TYR A 95 13.98 -2.66 19.97
CA TYR A 95 13.40 -1.69 19.03
C TYR A 95 13.38 -0.31 19.65
N LEU A 96 13.82 0.67 18.87
CA LEU A 96 13.60 2.07 19.20
C LEU A 96 12.13 2.43 18.94
N GLN A 97 11.46 2.96 19.95
CA GLN A 97 10.14 3.56 19.83
C GLN A 97 10.26 5.08 19.91
N VAL A 98 9.58 5.81 19.04
CA VAL A 98 9.63 7.28 18.99
C VAL A 98 8.25 7.91 18.98
N GLY A 99 8.17 9.12 19.50
CA GLY A 99 6.97 9.94 19.54
C GLY A 99 5.94 9.49 20.59
N PRO A 100 4.89 10.30 20.82
CA PRO A 100 3.82 9.99 21.77
C PRO A 100 3.09 8.68 21.48
N GLY A 101 2.98 8.29 20.20
CA GLY A 101 2.35 7.04 19.75
C GLY A 101 3.24 5.80 19.90
N ASN A 102 4.47 5.93 20.45
CA ASN A 102 5.45 4.85 20.52
C ASN A 102 5.69 4.15 19.17
N TRP A 103 5.82 4.95 18.10
CA TRP A 103 6.04 4.42 16.76
C TRP A 103 7.35 3.62 16.71
N PRO A 104 7.33 2.34 16.34
CA PRO A 104 8.53 1.52 16.30
C PRO A 104 9.37 1.87 15.07
N PHE A 105 10.64 2.19 15.30
CA PHE A 105 11.61 2.36 14.23
C PHE A 105 11.79 1.03 13.48
N PRO A 106 11.80 1.00 12.14
CA PRO A 106 11.69 -0.25 11.39
C PRO A 106 12.91 -1.18 11.54
N PHE A 107 14.09 -0.65 11.84
CA PHE A 107 15.29 -1.47 11.99
C PHE A 107 15.47 -1.90 13.44
N PRO A 108 15.37 -3.20 13.77
CA PRO A 108 15.72 -3.68 15.10
C PRO A 108 17.20 -3.52 15.36
N ILE A 109 17.56 -3.31 16.62
CA ILE A 109 18.93 -3.27 17.09
C ILE A 109 19.23 -4.64 17.68
N VAL A 110 20.13 -5.37 17.07
CA VAL A 110 20.44 -6.75 17.42
C VAL A 110 21.85 -6.87 17.98
N ARG A 111 22.05 -7.87 18.85
CA ARG A 111 23.33 -8.13 19.49
C ARG A 111 23.98 -9.39 18.91
N ASP A 112 25.21 -9.25 18.41
CA ASP A 112 26.07 -10.35 18.08
C ASP A 112 27.32 -10.33 19.01
N GLY A 113 27.48 -11.37 19.77
CA GLY A 113 28.51 -11.45 20.80
C GLY A 113 28.40 -10.30 21.84
N LYS A 114 29.34 -9.35 21.77
CA LYS A 114 29.39 -8.17 22.64
C LYS A 114 28.98 -6.87 21.95
N MET A 115 28.73 -6.92 20.65
CA MET A 115 28.45 -5.74 19.83
C MET A 115 26.99 -5.69 19.42
N TRP A 116 26.49 -4.47 19.20
CA TRP A 116 25.15 -4.19 18.75
C TRP A 116 25.20 -3.49 17.39
N TYR A 117 24.21 -3.74 16.53
CA TYR A 117 24.08 -3.10 15.23
C TYR A 117 22.60 -3.12 14.78
N PHE A 118 22.26 -2.33 13.77
CA PHE A 118 20.94 -2.36 13.16
C PHE A 118 20.82 -3.54 12.20
N ASP A 119 19.81 -4.38 12.38
CA ASP A 119 19.53 -5.48 11.45
C ASP A 119 18.87 -4.90 10.18
N VAL A 120 19.71 -4.78 9.14
CA VAL A 120 19.33 -4.13 7.88
C VAL A 120 18.32 -4.98 7.11
N ASP A 121 18.49 -6.30 7.12
CA ASP A 121 17.62 -7.20 6.37
C ASP A 121 16.20 -7.17 6.95
N ARG A 122 16.04 -7.33 8.26
CA ARG A 122 14.73 -7.19 8.93
C ARG A 122 14.14 -5.79 8.78
N GLY A 123 14.98 -4.77 8.83
CA GLY A 123 14.52 -3.39 8.63
C GLY A 123 13.93 -3.17 7.24
N ASN A 124 14.56 -3.71 6.21
CA ASN A 124 14.07 -3.62 4.83
C ASN A 124 12.77 -4.40 4.62
N GLU A 125 12.67 -5.60 5.21
CA GLU A 125 11.42 -6.37 5.20
C GLU A 125 10.28 -5.57 5.86
N GLU A 126 10.52 -4.99 7.02
CA GLU A 126 9.52 -4.18 7.74
C GLU A 126 9.06 -2.96 6.93
N ILE A 127 10.01 -2.27 6.24
CA ILE A 127 9.67 -1.16 5.35
C ILE A 127 8.79 -1.63 4.19
N ALA A 128 9.12 -2.78 3.60
CA ALA A 128 8.33 -3.35 2.53
C ALA A 128 6.92 -3.70 3.01
N TYR A 129 6.77 -4.33 4.17
CA TYR A 129 5.46 -4.63 4.77
C TYR A 129 4.65 -3.36 5.06
N ARG A 130 5.27 -2.32 5.63
CA ARG A 130 4.57 -1.04 5.88
C ARG A 130 4.16 -0.34 4.59
N ARG A 131 4.95 -0.45 3.54
CA ARG A 131 4.60 0.08 2.21
C ARG A 131 3.39 -0.65 1.65
N VAL A 132 3.41 -1.99 1.66
CA VAL A 132 2.28 -2.82 1.23
C VAL A 132 1.00 -2.44 1.99
N GLY A 133 1.06 -2.42 3.34
CA GLY A 133 -0.11 -2.07 4.15
C GLY A 133 -0.66 -0.67 3.87
N ARG A 134 0.20 0.34 3.69
CA ARG A 134 -0.24 1.69 3.32
C ARG A 134 -0.88 1.73 1.93
N ASN A 135 -0.34 0.98 0.99
CA ASN A 135 -0.89 0.91 -0.36
C ASN A 135 -2.26 0.22 -0.36
N GLU A 136 -2.43 -0.85 0.41
CA GLU A 136 -3.72 -1.55 0.56
C GLU A 136 -4.78 -0.65 1.18
N LEU A 137 -4.47 0.04 2.27
CA LEU A 137 -5.37 1.04 2.87
C LEU A 137 -5.70 2.17 1.89
N GLY A 138 -4.70 2.62 1.11
CA GLY A 138 -4.90 3.59 0.04
C GLY A 138 -5.84 3.08 -1.04
N ALA A 139 -5.69 1.81 -1.45
CA ALA A 139 -6.57 1.19 -2.45
C ALA A 139 -8.01 1.03 -1.95
N ILE A 140 -8.19 0.68 -0.67
CA ILE A 140 -9.52 0.65 -0.02
C ILE A 140 -10.16 2.04 -0.06
N ALA A 141 -9.42 3.08 0.34
CA ALA A 141 -9.93 4.45 0.31
C ALA A 141 -10.28 4.93 -1.13
N VAL A 142 -9.54 4.48 -2.15
CA VAL A 142 -9.89 4.74 -3.56
C VAL A 142 -11.19 4.02 -3.93
N CYS A 143 -11.38 2.76 -3.53
CA CYS A 143 -12.63 2.02 -3.76
C CYS A 143 -13.83 2.73 -3.13
N GLU A 144 -13.72 3.20 -1.90
CA GLU A 144 -14.77 3.99 -1.22
C GLU A 144 -15.06 5.30 -1.95
N GLY A 145 -13.99 6.04 -2.30
CA GLY A 145 -14.09 7.30 -3.04
C GLY A 145 -14.75 7.11 -4.42
N TYR A 146 -14.46 5.99 -5.08
CA TYR A 146 -15.10 5.62 -6.34
C TYR A 146 -16.61 5.43 -6.19
N VAL A 147 -17.05 4.68 -5.17
CA VAL A 147 -18.48 4.45 -4.90
C VAL A 147 -19.19 5.77 -4.67
N GLN A 148 -18.65 6.63 -3.82
CA GLN A 148 -19.25 7.95 -3.53
C GLN A 148 -19.31 8.83 -4.77
N SER A 149 -18.23 8.84 -5.57
CA SER A 149 -18.17 9.63 -6.81
C SER A 149 -19.19 9.16 -7.84
N GLN A 150 -19.42 7.85 -7.98
CA GLN A 150 -20.44 7.29 -8.87
C GLN A 150 -21.86 7.67 -8.45
N ILE A 151 -22.15 7.62 -7.15
CA ILE A 151 -23.45 8.02 -6.59
C ILE A 151 -23.68 9.51 -6.83
N GLU A 152 -22.68 10.36 -6.58
CA GLU A 152 -22.78 11.79 -6.82
C GLU A 152 -22.96 12.10 -8.31
N TYR A 153 -22.17 11.46 -9.19
CA TYR A 153 -22.26 11.62 -10.63
C TYR A 153 -23.67 11.29 -11.13
N ALA A 154 -24.21 10.13 -10.76
CA ALA A 154 -25.53 9.70 -11.19
C ALA A 154 -26.67 10.53 -10.60
N SER A 155 -26.45 11.25 -9.50
CA SER A 155 -27.47 12.11 -8.90
C SER A 155 -27.85 13.31 -9.79
N LYS A 156 -26.99 13.67 -10.73
CA LYS A 156 -27.12 14.79 -11.66
C LYS A 156 -27.09 14.30 -13.11
N GLY A 157 -27.60 15.07 -14.03
CA GLY A 157 -27.38 14.82 -15.46
C GLY A 157 -26.10 15.46 -15.93
N HIS A 158 -25.39 14.81 -16.86
CA HIS A 158 -24.14 15.29 -17.43
C HIS A 158 -24.17 15.15 -18.96
N ASP A 159 -23.60 16.11 -19.68
CA ASP A 159 -23.45 16.12 -21.15
C ASP A 159 -24.74 15.80 -21.91
N GLY A 160 -25.85 16.41 -21.44
CA GLY A 160 -27.19 16.21 -22.01
C GLY A 160 -27.87 14.90 -21.62
N ASN A 161 -27.25 14.06 -20.82
CA ASN A 161 -27.85 12.86 -20.27
C ASN A 161 -28.62 13.18 -18.98
N PRO A 162 -29.74 12.48 -18.72
CA PRO A 162 -30.48 12.62 -17.48
C PRO A 162 -29.72 12.04 -16.28
N SER A 163 -30.16 12.34 -15.07
CA SER A 163 -29.69 11.64 -13.85
C SER A 163 -29.98 10.13 -13.90
N GLY A 164 -29.26 9.35 -13.10
CA GLY A 164 -29.39 7.89 -13.03
C GLY A 164 -28.43 7.14 -13.97
N ILE A 165 -27.50 7.84 -14.61
CA ILE A 165 -26.46 7.24 -15.44
C ILE A 165 -25.12 7.38 -14.72
N TYR A 166 -24.42 6.26 -14.53
CA TYR A 166 -23.09 6.20 -13.93
C TYR A 166 -21.99 6.46 -14.96
N ALA A 167 -20.86 6.97 -14.51
CA ALA A 167 -19.70 7.19 -15.37
C ALA A 167 -19.01 5.87 -15.75
N THR A 168 -18.58 5.77 -17.00
CA THR A 168 -17.84 4.59 -17.54
C THR A 168 -16.34 4.78 -17.52
N ARG A 169 -15.86 5.96 -17.11
CA ARG A 169 -14.44 6.33 -17.07
C ARG A 169 -14.14 7.19 -15.84
N PHE A 170 -12.88 7.24 -15.45
CA PHE A 170 -12.44 8.07 -14.34
C PHE A 170 -12.30 9.53 -14.76
N HIS A 171 -11.59 9.80 -15.86
CA HIS A 171 -11.38 11.14 -16.39
C HIS A 171 -12.36 11.44 -17.51
N SER A 172 -12.86 12.66 -17.53
CA SER A 172 -13.63 13.19 -18.64
C SER A 172 -12.73 13.63 -19.79
N ASP A 173 -13.24 13.55 -21.01
CA ASP A 173 -12.59 14.18 -22.13
C ASP A 173 -12.51 15.71 -21.94
N PRO A 174 -11.50 16.40 -22.47
CA PRO A 174 -11.33 17.83 -22.28
C PRO A 174 -12.56 18.64 -22.70
N GLY A 175 -13.18 19.30 -21.71
CA GLY A 175 -14.39 20.11 -21.91
C GLY A 175 -15.71 19.38 -21.69
N GLU A 176 -15.70 18.07 -21.52
CA GLU A 176 -16.85 17.21 -21.25
C GLU A 176 -16.97 16.88 -19.75
N GLN A 177 -18.08 16.25 -19.36
CA GLN A 177 -18.32 15.70 -18.01
C GLN A 177 -18.78 14.23 -18.10
N ASP A 178 -18.09 13.45 -18.95
CA ASP A 178 -18.42 12.05 -19.26
C ASP A 178 -17.63 11.03 -18.40
N GLY A 179 -16.83 11.52 -17.43
CA GLY A 179 -16.11 10.77 -16.42
C GLY A 179 -16.34 11.31 -15.03
N LEU A 180 -15.74 10.69 -14.02
CA LEU A 180 -15.88 11.08 -12.61
C LEU A 180 -15.07 12.33 -12.23
N TYR A 181 -14.05 12.65 -13.02
CA TYR A 181 -13.18 13.82 -12.81
C TYR A 181 -13.09 14.66 -14.09
N TRP A 182 -13.16 15.97 -13.90
CA TRP A 182 -12.84 17.00 -14.91
C TRP A 182 -12.17 18.18 -14.23
N VAL A 183 -11.38 18.90 -15.01
CA VAL A 183 -10.74 20.14 -14.53
C VAL A 183 -11.81 21.19 -14.27
N THR A 184 -11.96 21.58 -13.01
CA THR A 184 -12.94 22.57 -12.58
C THR A 184 -12.38 23.98 -12.83
N SER A 185 -13.13 24.82 -13.51
CA SER A 185 -12.88 26.26 -13.62
C SER A 185 -13.80 27.04 -12.70
N GLU A 186 -13.40 28.27 -12.37
CA GLU A 186 -14.16 29.15 -11.49
C GLU A 186 -15.61 29.30 -11.95
N GLY A 187 -16.55 29.05 -11.04
CA GLY A 187 -17.99 29.12 -11.31
C GLY A 187 -18.62 27.90 -11.99
N LYS A 188 -17.84 26.84 -12.23
CA LYS A 188 -18.35 25.57 -12.73
C LYS A 188 -18.52 24.55 -11.60
N PRO A 189 -19.44 23.57 -11.72
CA PRO A 189 -19.56 22.49 -10.74
C PRO A 189 -18.24 21.74 -10.56
N ALA A 190 -17.91 21.42 -9.31
CA ALA A 190 -16.79 20.54 -9.01
C ALA A 190 -17.06 19.13 -9.55
N SER A 191 -16.00 18.40 -9.94
CA SER A 191 -16.09 17.00 -10.27
C SER A 191 -16.43 16.17 -9.03
N PRO A 192 -17.19 15.07 -9.14
CA PRO A 192 -17.49 14.19 -8.02
C PRO A 192 -16.24 13.56 -7.42
N MET A 193 -15.28 13.26 -8.26
CA MET A 193 -13.99 12.68 -7.85
C MET A 193 -12.98 13.80 -7.61
N GLY A 194 -12.33 13.76 -6.43
CA GLY A 194 -11.22 14.68 -6.14
C GLY A 194 -9.97 14.34 -6.94
N VAL A 195 -9.06 15.32 -7.09
CA VAL A 195 -7.79 15.16 -7.84
C VAL A 195 -7.01 13.94 -7.38
N LEU A 196 -6.90 13.70 -6.08
CA LEU A 196 -6.13 12.56 -5.53
C LEU A 196 -6.67 11.19 -5.98
N VAL A 197 -7.99 11.07 -6.11
CA VAL A 197 -8.61 9.80 -6.56
C VAL A 197 -8.60 9.70 -8.08
N ALA A 198 -8.69 10.82 -8.78
CA ALA A 198 -8.57 10.86 -10.24
C ALA A 198 -7.16 10.48 -10.70
N ASP A 199 -6.12 10.92 -9.97
CA ASP A 199 -4.73 10.52 -10.23
C ASP A 199 -4.50 9.01 -10.05
N ALA A 200 -5.41 8.33 -9.31
CA ALA A 200 -5.40 6.88 -9.16
C ALA A 200 -5.66 6.11 -10.48
N ALA A 201 -6.28 6.74 -11.43
CA ALA A 201 -6.60 6.13 -12.72
C ALA A 201 -6.32 7.13 -13.83
N PRO A 202 -5.04 7.42 -14.11
CA PRO A 202 -4.66 8.23 -15.25
C PRO A 202 -5.24 7.58 -16.52
N GLU A 203 -5.74 8.39 -17.42
CA GLU A 203 -6.26 7.90 -18.69
C GLU A 203 -5.24 7.00 -19.38
N PRO A 204 -5.67 5.86 -19.93
CA PRO A 204 -4.81 5.10 -20.82
C PRO A 204 -4.50 6.00 -22.01
N GLN A 205 -3.26 6.46 -22.13
CA GLN A 205 -2.81 7.32 -23.22
C GLN A 205 -2.97 6.66 -24.59
N GLN A 206 -3.16 5.34 -24.60
CA GLN A 206 -3.55 4.54 -25.79
C GLN A 206 -4.14 3.20 -25.32
N PRO A 207 -5.06 2.57 -26.07
CA PRO A 207 -5.47 1.20 -25.82
C PRO A 207 -4.25 0.27 -25.78
N GLY A 208 -4.00 -0.37 -24.63
CA GLY A 208 -2.89 -1.30 -24.43
C GLY A 208 -1.63 -0.71 -23.77
N THR A 209 -1.59 0.56 -23.36
CA THR A 209 -0.51 1.14 -22.56
C THR A 209 -0.72 0.93 -21.07
N SER A 210 0.38 0.71 -20.32
CA SER A 210 0.35 0.49 -18.87
C SER A 210 -0.25 1.68 -18.15
N THR A 211 -1.25 1.41 -17.32
CA THR A 211 -1.79 2.37 -16.37
C THR A 211 -0.74 2.69 -15.30
N VAL A 212 -0.58 3.98 -14.97
CA VAL A 212 0.31 4.39 -13.87
C VAL A 212 -0.33 3.93 -12.54
N PRO A 213 0.39 3.17 -11.69
CA PRO A 213 -0.16 2.74 -10.43
C PRO A 213 -0.36 3.92 -9.47
N TYR A 214 -1.47 3.92 -8.72
CA TYR A 214 -1.71 4.84 -7.62
C TYR A 214 -1.85 4.07 -6.31
N PHE A 215 -1.16 4.50 -5.25
CA PHE A 215 -0.94 3.66 -4.07
C PHE A 215 -0.46 2.24 -4.43
N GLY A 216 0.37 2.13 -5.49
CA GLY A 216 0.87 0.84 -5.95
C GLY A 216 -0.18 -0.09 -6.61
N TYR A 217 -1.39 0.41 -6.88
CA TYR A 217 -2.52 -0.35 -7.42
C TYR A 217 -2.95 0.14 -8.81
N ILE A 218 -3.48 -0.78 -9.58
CA ILE A 218 -4.15 -0.55 -10.86
C ILE A 218 -5.65 -0.70 -10.64
N TYR A 219 -6.43 0.22 -11.21
CA TYR A 219 -7.89 0.27 -11.06
C TYR A 219 -8.58 0.10 -12.40
N ARG A 220 -9.68 -0.65 -12.41
CA ARG A 220 -10.48 -0.85 -13.62
C ARG A 220 -11.97 -0.93 -13.29
N ILE A 221 -12.77 -0.13 -14.00
CA ILE A 221 -14.23 -0.15 -13.90
C ILE A 221 -14.76 -1.45 -14.51
N LEU A 222 -15.68 -2.10 -13.79
CA LEU A 222 -16.40 -3.28 -14.23
C LEU A 222 -17.85 -2.90 -14.59
N THR A 223 -18.35 -3.45 -15.68
CA THR A 223 -19.65 -3.11 -16.25
C THR A 223 -20.68 -4.23 -16.14
N ALA A 224 -20.41 -5.23 -15.32
CA ALA A 224 -21.27 -6.37 -15.08
C ALA A 224 -21.04 -6.97 -13.69
N GLN A 225 -21.99 -7.78 -13.23
CA GLN A 225 -21.80 -8.69 -12.09
C GLN A 225 -22.06 -10.14 -12.51
N GLY A 226 -21.42 -11.07 -11.80
CA GLY A 226 -21.54 -12.50 -12.02
C GLY A 226 -22.63 -13.15 -11.15
N PRO A 227 -22.77 -14.47 -11.28
CA PRO A 227 -23.86 -15.23 -10.64
C PRO A 227 -23.77 -15.29 -9.11
N GLU A 228 -22.57 -15.16 -8.52
CA GLU A 228 -22.36 -15.23 -7.08
C GLU A 228 -22.63 -13.87 -6.38
N ALA A 229 -22.73 -12.79 -7.17
CA ALA A 229 -23.09 -11.48 -6.64
C ALA A 229 -24.59 -11.40 -6.29
N ASP A 230 -24.94 -10.61 -5.30
CA ASP A 230 -26.33 -10.38 -4.90
C ASP A 230 -27.17 -9.90 -6.09
N GLY A 231 -28.29 -10.57 -6.33
CA GLY A 231 -29.17 -10.34 -7.46
C GLY A 231 -28.77 -11.08 -8.74
N GLY A 232 -27.73 -11.93 -8.72
CA GLY A 232 -27.30 -12.82 -9.78
C GLY A 232 -26.61 -12.12 -10.95
N GLU A 233 -26.32 -12.88 -12.00
CA GLU A 233 -25.60 -12.40 -13.18
C GLU A 233 -26.41 -11.34 -13.94
N ARG A 234 -25.79 -10.18 -14.21
CA ARG A 234 -26.39 -9.13 -15.05
C ARG A 234 -25.35 -8.16 -15.61
N SER A 235 -25.65 -7.59 -16.76
CA SER A 235 -24.93 -6.42 -17.28
C SER A 235 -25.38 -5.16 -16.56
N TYR A 236 -24.44 -4.29 -16.22
CA TYR A 236 -24.74 -2.94 -15.76
C TYR A 236 -25.00 -1.97 -16.93
N ILE A 237 -24.62 -2.35 -18.15
CA ILE A 237 -24.92 -1.60 -19.38
C ILE A 237 -26.34 -1.97 -19.83
N VAL A 238 -27.24 -0.99 -19.81
CA VAL A 238 -28.62 -1.12 -20.27
C VAL A 238 -28.84 -0.05 -21.36
N ASN A 239 -29.27 -0.46 -22.53
CA ASN A 239 -29.47 0.43 -23.69
C ASN A 239 -28.24 1.32 -24.00
N GLY A 240 -27.03 0.75 -23.88
CA GLY A 240 -25.78 1.44 -24.16
C GLY A 240 -25.30 2.40 -23.06
N LYS A 241 -25.98 2.46 -21.91
CA LYS A 241 -25.66 3.33 -20.77
C LYS A 241 -25.45 2.51 -19.51
N LEU A 242 -24.55 2.97 -18.65
CA LEU A 242 -24.28 2.35 -17.33
C LEU A 242 -25.37 2.80 -16.35
N THR A 243 -26.47 2.04 -16.26
CA THR A 243 -27.64 2.34 -15.41
C THR A 243 -28.06 1.19 -14.53
N GLY A 244 -27.55 -0.03 -14.78
CA GLY A 244 -27.89 -1.24 -14.02
C GLY A 244 -27.06 -1.43 -12.75
N GLY A 245 -26.07 -0.56 -12.51
CA GLY A 245 -25.11 -0.62 -11.43
C GLY A 245 -23.74 -0.20 -11.90
N PHE A 246 -22.74 -0.35 -11.04
CA PHE A 246 -21.31 -0.12 -11.32
C PHE A 246 -20.45 -0.99 -10.42
N ALA A 247 -19.22 -1.24 -10.82
CA ALA A 247 -18.24 -1.89 -9.95
C ALA A 247 -16.81 -1.51 -10.35
N LEU A 248 -15.87 -1.84 -9.46
CA LEU A 248 -14.45 -1.58 -9.61
C LEU A 248 -13.67 -2.83 -9.20
N VAL A 249 -12.56 -3.08 -9.87
CA VAL A 249 -11.48 -3.94 -9.40
C VAL A 249 -10.22 -3.11 -9.20
N ALA A 250 -9.54 -3.34 -8.07
CA ALA A 250 -8.24 -2.78 -7.75
C ALA A 250 -7.26 -3.92 -7.44
N TYR A 251 -6.11 -3.97 -8.10
CA TYR A 251 -5.12 -5.00 -7.92
C TYR A 251 -3.70 -4.44 -7.90
N PRO A 252 -2.76 -5.06 -7.15
CA PRO A 252 -1.41 -4.53 -7.05
C PRO A 252 -0.70 -4.56 -8.41
N ALA A 253 0.01 -3.47 -8.72
CA ALA A 253 0.83 -3.40 -9.94
C ALA A 253 1.98 -4.41 -9.91
N HIS A 254 2.48 -4.71 -8.69
CA HIS A 254 3.53 -5.70 -8.45
C HIS A 254 3.17 -6.49 -7.18
N TYR A 255 2.68 -7.71 -7.34
CA TYR A 255 2.35 -8.60 -6.23
C TYR A 255 3.53 -8.75 -5.26
N GLY A 256 3.25 -8.74 -3.95
CA GLY A 256 4.24 -8.87 -2.87
C GLY A 256 5.07 -7.61 -2.59
N SER A 257 5.15 -6.65 -3.52
CA SER A 257 5.94 -5.43 -3.33
C SER A 257 5.13 -4.14 -3.33
N SER A 258 4.08 -4.03 -4.12
CA SER A 258 3.16 -2.89 -4.09
C SER A 258 1.86 -3.18 -3.34
N GLY A 259 1.49 -4.45 -3.20
CA GLY A 259 0.32 -4.94 -2.49
C GLY A 259 0.24 -6.46 -2.59
N ILE A 260 -0.64 -7.06 -1.80
CA ILE A 260 -0.95 -8.49 -1.81
C ILE A 260 -2.40 -8.68 -2.26
N MET A 261 -3.35 -8.01 -1.59
CA MET A 261 -4.77 -8.21 -1.82
C MET A 261 -5.25 -7.56 -3.12
N THR A 262 -6.14 -8.23 -3.83
CA THR A 262 -6.97 -7.68 -4.89
C THR A 262 -8.32 -7.32 -4.29
N PHE A 263 -8.84 -6.15 -4.63
CA PHE A 263 -10.11 -5.64 -4.12
C PHE A 263 -11.15 -5.54 -5.22
N ILE A 264 -12.41 -5.85 -4.89
CA ILE A 264 -13.57 -5.55 -5.74
C ILE A 264 -14.65 -4.86 -4.92
N VAL A 265 -15.34 -3.91 -5.53
CA VAL A 265 -16.46 -3.19 -4.91
C VAL A 265 -17.52 -2.89 -5.95
N ASN A 266 -18.78 -2.84 -5.54
CA ASN A 266 -19.91 -2.42 -6.37
C ASN A 266 -20.70 -1.29 -5.70
N GLN A 267 -21.88 -0.96 -6.24
CA GLN A 267 -22.79 0.08 -5.74
C GLN A 267 -23.26 -0.12 -4.29
N ASP A 268 -23.15 -1.33 -3.75
CA ASP A 268 -23.54 -1.62 -2.36
C ASP A 268 -22.48 -1.18 -1.34
N GLY A 269 -21.28 -0.81 -1.84
CA GLY A 269 -20.20 -0.22 -1.03
C GLY A 269 -19.41 -1.23 -0.19
N VAL A 270 -19.76 -2.52 -0.25
CA VAL A 270 -18.96 -3.56 0.43
C VAL A 270 -17.73 -3.88 -0.39
N ILE A 271 -16.56 -3.66 0.19
CA ILE A 271 -15.29 -3.99 -0.45
C ILE A 271 -14.93 -5.43 -0.09
N TYR A 272 -14.71 -6.26 -1.09
CA TYR A 272 -14.22 -7.61 -0.94
C TYR A 272 -12.76 -7.70 -1.35
N GLN A 273 -12.02 -8.58 -0.69
CA GLN A 273 -10.59 -8.80 -0.94
C GLN A 273 -10.26 -10.28 -1.13
N GLN A 274 -9.26 -10.54 -1.97
CA GLN A 274 -8.71 -11.86 -2.21
C GLN A 274 -7.23 -11.77 -2.52
N ASP A 275 -6.42 -12.67 -1.96
CA ASP A 275 -5.04 -12.90 -2.39
C ASP A 275 -5.06 -13.82 -3.63
N LEU A 276 -4.69 -13.28 -4.77
CA LEU A 276 -4.61 -14.02 -6.04
C LEU A 276 -3.22 -14.66 -6.27
N GLY A 277 -2.25 -14.43 -5.37
CA GLY A 277 -0.90 -14.96 -5.42
C GLY A 277 -0.03 -14.35 -6.54
N ASP A 278 1.08 -15.01 -6.85
CA ASP A 278 2.10 -14.51 -7.78
C ASP A 278 1.58 -14.17 -9.18
N ASN A 279 0.46 -14.78 -9.58
CA ASN A 279 -0.16 -14.54 -10.89
C ASN A 279 -1.25 -13.45 -10.87
N THR A 280 -1.26 -12.60 -9.84
CA THR A 280 -2.30 -11.57 -9.64
C THR A 280 -2.57 -10.73 -10.88
N ALA A 281 -1.55 -10.22 -11.57
CA ALA A 281 -1.73 -9.37 -12.74
C ALA A 281 -2.54 -10.08 -13.86
N ASP A 282 -2.20 -11.33 -14.12
CA ASP A 282 -2.86 -12.16 -15.13
C ASP A 282 -4.31 -12.51 -14.72
N LEU A 283 -4.52 -12.89 -13.47
CA LEU A 283 -5.84 -13.26 -12.95
C LEU A 283 -6.76 -12.04 -12.87
N ALA A 284 -6.28 -10.92 -12.32
CA ALA A 284 -7.05 -9.71 -12.21
C ALA A 284 -7.40 -9.10 -13.57
N SER A 285 -6.53 -9.24 -14.60
CA SER A 285 -6.85 -8.82 -15.96
C SER A 285 -8.08 -9.51 -16.54
N LYS A 286 -8.38 -10.73 -16.10
CA LYS A 286 -9.51 -11.56 -16.53
C LYS A 286 -10.80 -11.33 -15.73
N ILE A 287 -10.75 -10.58 -14.63
CA ILE A 287 -11.95 -10.20 -13.86
C ILE A 287 -12.75 -9.19 -14.70
N THR A 288 -13.77 -9.61 -15.39
CA THR A 288 -14.64 -8.77 -16.23
C THR A 288 -15.95 -8.36 -15.57
N ALA A 289 -16.29 -9.01 -14.43
CA ALA A 289 -17.50 -8.79 -13.67
C ALA A 289 -17.20 -8.79 -12.16
N TYR A 290 -17.98 -8.04 -11.40
CA TYR A 290 -18.02 -8.13 -9.94
C TYR A 290 -18.66 -9.43 -9.53
N ASN A 291 -17.91 -10.33 -8.92
CA ASN A 291 -18.40 -11.66 -8.58
C ASN A 291 -17.71 -12.21 -7.32
N PRO A 292 -18.07 -11.72 -6.11
CA PRO A 292 -17.49 -12.17 -4.86
C PRO A 292 -18.06 -13.55 -4.48
N ASP A 293 -17.38 -14.61 -4.89
CA ASP A 293 -17.68 -15.96 -4.45
C ASP A 293 -17.12 -16.24 -3.04
N SER A 294 -17.21 -17.50 -2.58
CA SER A 294 -16.76 -17.91 -1.25
C SER A 294 -15.25 -17.77 -1.01
N SER A 295 -14.45 -17.48 -2.02
CA SER A 295 -13.00 -17.21 -1.90
C SER A 295 -12.67 -15.75 -1.56
N TRP A 296 -13.65 -14.87 -1.69
CA TRP A 296 -13.54 -13.45 -1.33
C TRP A 296 -14.02 -13.19 0.09
N ASN A 297 -13.29 -12.38 0.82
CA ASN A 297 -13.65 -11.95 2.18
C ASN A 297 -13.93 -10.44 2.18
N ALA A 298 -14.88 -9.99 3.00
CA ALA A 298 -15.06 -8.56 3.20
C ALA A 298 -13.77 -7.96 3.79
N ALA A 299 -13.30 -6.87 3.20
CA ALA A 299 -12.19 -6.13 3.77
C ALA A 299 -12.62 -5.54 5.12
N GLN A 300 -11.74 -5.65 6.12
CA GLN A 300 -11.96 -5.04 7.43
C GLN A 300 -11.23 -3.70 7.46
N ASP A 301 -11.89 -2.68 8.03
CA ASP A 301 -11.32 -1.35 8.32
C ASP A 301 -10.14 -1.43 9.31
#